data_40bdb38f7ee155cfb07185c793929e33
#
_entry.id   40bdb38f7ee155cfb07185c793929e33
#
_cell.length_a   1.000
_cell.length_b   1.000
_cell.length_c   1.000
_cell.angle_alpha   90.00
_cell.angle_beta   90.00
_cell.angle_gamma   90.00
#
_symmetry.space_group_name_H-M   'P 1'
#
loop_
_entity.id
_entity.type
_entity.pdbx_description
1 polymer ?
#
loop_
_entity_poly.entity_id
_entity_poly.type
_entity_poly.pdbx_seq_one_letter_code
_entity_poly.pdbx_strand_id
1 'polypeptide(L)'
;NARMIAFYGVRNLATRLVNALDATAASAKSVKDLKTVNAKVQGSKLTKADSGKTAKTIDPNAPVVDTPKTISSAQLSYSSLIEHIATIITILSTEPTYLPNENDLKVATLNTLLTNLKNTNTGVINAYTTVSNSRIARDQSLYNTTNGLCQTAKEIKMYVKSVYGATSPQYKQISGIEFKVVKV
;
A
#
# COMPACT_ATOMS: atom_id res chain seq x y z
N ASN A 1 1.51 -15.18 -3.58
CA ASN A 1 2.19 -13.94 -3.15
C ASN A 1 2.37 -13.98 -1.62
N ALA A 2 3.64 -14.04 -1.14
CA ALA A 2 3.98 -14.23 0.28
C ALA A 2 3.30 -13.19 1.21
N ARG A 3 3.21 -11.92 0.77
CA ARG A 3 2.51 -10.88 1.54
C ARG A 3 1.01 -11.18 1.73
N MET A 4 0.31 -11.61 0.69
CA MET A 4 -1.12 -11.95 0.82
C MET A 4 -1.33 -13.11 1.81
N ILE A 5 -0.45 -14.11 1.76
CA ILE A 5 -0.52 -15.27 2.67
C ILE A 5 -0.26 -14.82 4.10
N ALA A 6 0.77 -13.98 4.33
CA ALA A 6 1.11 -13.49 5.66
C ALA A 6 -0.02 -12.66 6.30
N PHE A 7 -0.75 -11.88 5.51
CA PHE A 7 -1.86 -11.04 5.99
C PHE A 7 -3.21 -11.77 6.01
N TYR A 8 -3.26 -13.01 5.50
CA TYR A 8 -4.48 -13.81 5.58
C TYR A 8 -4.84 -14.09 7.04
N GLY A 9 -6.09 -13.86 7.39
CA GLY A 9 -6.59 -14.12 8.75
C GLY A 9 -6.28 -13.02 9.80
N VAL A 10 -5.47 -12.00 9.49
CA VAL A 10 -5.11 -10.92 10.44
C VAL A 10 -6.35 -10.22 10.99
N ARG A 11 -7.39 -10.00 10.18
CA ARG A 11 -8.64 -9.38 10.64
C ARG A 11 -9.40 -10.27 11.63
N ASN A 12 -9.49 -11.56 11.35
CA ASN A 12 -10.14 -12.52 12.26
C ASN A 12 -9.35 -12.60 13.57
N LEU A 13 -8.01 -12.63 13.51
CA LEU A 13 -7.16 -12.60 14.69
C LEU A 13 -7.40 -11.35 15.53
N ALA A 14 -7.47 -10.17 14.92
CA ALA A 14 -7.74 -8.91 15.63
C ALA A 14 -9.07 -8.96 16.40
N THR A 15 -10.12 -9.54 15.81
CA THR A 15 -11.41 -9.73 16.52
C THR A 15 -11.28 -10.70 17.68
N ARG A 16 -10.55 -11.82 17.51
CA ARG A 16 -10.30 -12.78 18.59
C ARG A 16 -9.53 -12.16 19.76
N LEU A 17 -8.55 -11.30 19.47
CA LEU A 17 -7.78 -10.55 20.49
C LEU A 17 -8.66 -9.61 21.29
N VAL A 18 -9.61 -8.91 20.64
CA VAL A 18 -10.61 -8.09 21.35
C VAL A 18 -11.45 -8.93 22.29
N ASN A 19 -11.98 -10.05 21.80
CA ASN A 19 -12.82 -10.92 22.62
C ASN A 19 -12.02 -11.55 23.77
N ALA A 20 -10.77 -11.92 23.54
CA ALA A 20 -9.90 -12.47 24.57
C ALA A 20 -9.60 -11.47 25.67
N LEU A 21 -9.37 -10.17 25.34
CA LEU A 21 -9.19 -9.12 26.34
C LEU A 21 -10.50 -8.81 27.07
N ASP A 22 -11.62 -8.73 26.36
CA ASP A 22 -12.95 -8.42 26.92
C ASP A 22 -13.42 -9.49 27.93
N ALA A 23 -12.94 -10.73 27.78
CA ALA A 23 -13.20 -11.85 28.69
C ALA A 23 -12.35 -11.81 29.98
N THR A 24 -11.39 -10.87 30.10
CA THR A 24 -10.55 -10.69 31.29
C THR A 24 -11.04 -9.53 32.16
N ALA A 25 -10.44 -9.38 33.35
CA ALA A 25 -10.67 -8.22 34.20
C ALA A 25 -9.88 -6.98 33.76
N ALA A 26 -9.69 -6.80 32.46
CA ALA A 26 -8.96 -5.66 31.89
C ALA A 26 -9.73 -4.34 32.08
N SER A 27 -8.98 -3.23 32.02
CA SER A 27 -9.61 -1.91 32.17
C SER A 27 -10.61 -1.65 31.04
N ALA A 28 -11.77 -1.05 31.37
CA ALA A 28 -12.79 -0.67 30.39
C ALA A 28 -12.21 0.27 29.30
N LYS A 29 -11.18 1.06 29.65
CA LYS A 29 -10.46 1.92 28.72
C LYS A 29 -9.68 1.09 27.69
N SER A 30 -8.87 0.13 28.10
CA SER A 30 -8.08 -0.72 27.22
C SER A 30 -8.96 -1.55 26.28
N VAL A 31 -10.06 -2.09 26.79
CA VAL A 31 -11.06 -2.79 25.97
C VAL A 31 -11.65 -1.86 24.90
N LYS A 32 -12.02 -0.63 25.27
CA LYS A 32 -12.56 0.38 24.34
C LYS A 32 -11.51 0.78 23.29
N ASP A 33 -10.28 1.02 23.70
CA ASP A 33 -9.18 1.40 22.83
C ASP A 33 -8.90 0.25 21.81
N LEU A 34 -8.86 -0.99 22.28
CA LEU A 34 -8.68 -2.17 21.44
C LEU A 34 -9.84 -2.34 20.44
N LYS A 35 -11.10 -2.16 20.86
CA LYS A 35 -12.28 -2.18 19.97
C LYS A 35 -12.18 -1.10 18.89
N THR A 36 -11.67 0.09 19.24
CA THR A 36 -11.47 1.19 18.29
C THR A 36 -10.41 0.86 17.23
N VAL A 37 -9.28 0.26 17.64
CA VAL A 37 -8.24 -0.19 16.69
C VAL A 37 -8.75 -1.32 15.82
N ASN A 38 -9.49 -2.29 16.40
CA ASN A 38 -10.08 -3.38 15.60
C ASN A 38 -11.06 -2.85 14.54
N ALA A 39 -11.87 -1.85 14.86
CA ALA A 39 -12.77 -1.22 13.90
C ALA A 39 -12.01 -0.65 12.67
N LYS A 40 -10.81 -0.08 12.89
CA LYS A 40 -9.92 0.38 11.80
C LYS A 40 -9.38 -0.81 10.98
N VAL A 41 -8.96 -1.90 11.63
CA VAL A 41 -8.52 -3.13 10.97
C VAL A 41 -9.63 -3.75 10.11
N GLN A 42 -10.87 -3.72 10.60
CA GLN A 42 -12.04 -4.21 9.86
C GLN A 42 -12.46 -3.28 8.71
N GLY A 43 -12.01 -2.03 8.72
CA GLY A 43 -12.44 -1.01 7.76
C GLY A 43 -13.84 -0.46 8.04
N SER A 44 -14.34 -0.66 9.26
CA SER A 44 -15.62 -0.13 9.69
C SER A 44 -15.54 1.39 9.82
N LYS A 45 -16.58 2.10 9.37
CA LYS A 45 -16.72 3.53 9.67
C LYS A 45 -16.83 3.65 11.18
N LEU A 46 -15.90 4.37 11.79
CA LEU A 46 -16.06 4.81 13.18
C LEU A 46 -17.24 5.80 13.19
N THR A 47 -18.41 5.32 13.52
CA THR A 47 -19.50 6.22 13.90
C THR A 47 -19.00 6.99 15.11
N LYS A 48 -18.94 8.32 15.01
CA LYS A 48 -18.79 9.16 16.20
C LYS A 48 -19.83 8.68 17.18
N ALA A 49 -19.40 8.04 18.26
CA ALA A 49 -20.28 7.74 19.37
C ALA A 49 -20.84 9.07 19.83
N ASP A 50 -22.13 9.22 19.61
CA ASP A 50 -23.05 10.05 20.34
C ASP A 50 -22.60 11.49 20.67
N SER A 51 -22.52 12.34 19.69
CA SER A 51 -22.88 13.74 19.89
C SER A 51 -24.36 13.84 19.52
N GLY A 52 -25.19 13.90 20.59
CA GLY A 52 -26.62 14.04 20.68
C GLY A 52 -27.41 14.05 19.37
N LYS A 53 -28.34 13.12 19.25
CA LYS A 53 -29.46 13.21 18.33
C LYS A 53 -30.29 14.46 18.63
N THR A 54 -29.88 15.62 18.12
CA THR A 54 -30.81 16.67 17.80
C THR A 54 -31.38 16.33 16.44
N ALA A 55 -32.61 15.88 16.39
CA ALA A 55 -33.38 15.78 15.16
C ALA A 55 -33.30 17.15 14.48
N LYS A 56 -32.53 17.27 13.39
CA LYS A 56 -32.58 18.46 12.53
C LYS A 56 -33.92 18.44 11.84
N THR A 57 -34.83 19.30 12.29
CA THR A 57 -35.93 19.77 11.49
C THR A 57 -35.34 20.33 10.19
N ILE A 58 -35.65 19.71 9.09
CA ILE A 58 -35.21 20.16 7.75
C ILE A 58 -36.01 21.38 7.43
N ASP A 59 -35.42 22.57 7.53
CA ASP A 59 -35.95 23.79 6.95
C ASP A 59 -35.73 23.74 5.43
N PRO A 60 -36.80 23.73 4.61
CA PRO A 60 -36.66 23.58 3.17
C PRO A 60 -36.02 24.79 2.47
N ASN A 61 -35.73 25.87 3.20
CA ASN A 61 -35.21 27.13 2.63
C ASN A 61 -33.81 27.50 3.13
N ALA A 62 -33.08 26.61 3.82
CA ALA A 62 -31.72 26.88 4.23
C ALA A 62 -30.74 26.70 3.06
N PRO A 63 -29.75 27.61 2.87
CA PRO A 63 -28.75 27.45 1.82
C PRO A 63 -27.99 26.14 2.01
N VAL A 64 -27.82 25.36 0.93
CA VAL A 64 -27.07 24.13 0.93
C VAL A 64 -25.60 24.45 1.28
N VAL A 65 -25.24 24.27 2.55
CA VAL A 65 -23.85 24.31 2.97
C VAL A 65 -23.21 23.01 2.47
N ASP A 66 -22.32 23.14 1.50
CA ASP A 66 -21.53 22.02 0.97
C ASP A 66 -20.72 21.41 2.15
N THR A 67 -21.27 20.35 2.74
CA THR A 67 -20.58 19.65 3.83
C THR A 67 -19.37 18.97 3.24
N PRO A 68 -18.15 19.24 3.74
CA PRO A 68 -16.94 18.64 3.16
C PRO A 68 -17.10 17.12 3.15
N LYS A 69 -16.89 16.52 1.96
CA LYS A 69 -16.92 15.06 1.79
C LYS A 69 -16.00 14.44 2.82
N THR A 70 -16.55 13.72 3.78
CA THR A 70 -15.77 13.00 4.78
C THR A 70 -14.87 11.98 4.08
N ILE A 71 -13.57 12.21 4.15
CA ILE A 71 -12.58 11.26 3.65
C ILE A 71 -12.74 9.97 4.47
N SER A 72 -12.90 8.83 3.80
CA SER A 72 -12.97 7.54 4.46
C SER A 72 -11.72 7.34 5.33
N SER A 73 -11.91 7.18 6.64
CA SER A 73 -10.81 6.89 7.58
C SER A 73 -10.36 5.43 7.55
N ALA A 74 -10.83 4.66 6.58
CA ALA A 74 -10.48 3.25 6.43
C ALA A 74 -9.01 3.11 5.99
N GLN A 75 -8.14 2.92 6.95
CA GLN A 75 -6.70 2.70 6.76
C GLN A 75 -6.43 1.21 6.55
N LEU A 76 -6.76 0.69 5.36
CA LEU A 76 -6.66 -0.73 5.03
C LEU A 76 -5.39 -1.09 4.23
N SER A 77 -4.44 -0.17 4.09
CA SER A 77 -3.15 -0.49 3.48
C SER A 77 -2.40 -1.53 4.32
N TYR A 78 -1.52 -2.31 3.68
CA TYR A 78 -0.69 -3.26 4.42
C TYR A 78 0.16 -2.58 5.51
N SER A 79 0.68 -1.39 5.25
CA SER A 79 1.43 -0.61 6.24
C SER A 79 0.55 -0.18 7.42
N SER A 80 -0.66 0.32 7.15
CA SER A 80 -1.61 0.69 8.22
C SER A 80 -2.06 -0.52 9.03
N LEU A 81 -2.26 -1.69 8.40
CA LEU A 81 -2.57 -2.92 9.12
C LEU A 81 -1.43 -3.34 10.07
N ILE A 82 -0.16 -3.20 9.64
CA ILE A 82 1.01 -3.45 10.50
C ILE A 82 0.99 -2.52 11.71
N GLU A 83 0.73 -1.23 11.52
CA GLU A 83 0.65 -0.25 12.61
C GLU A 83 -0.50 -0.56 13.59
N HIS A 84 -1.66 -0.94 13.06
CA HIS A 84 -2.79 -1.33 13.89
C HIS A 84 -2.50 -2.59 14.71
N ILE A 85 -1.85 -3.60 14.14
CA ILE A 85 -1.43 -4.81 14.87
C ILE A 85 -0.38 -4.46 15.92
N ALA A 86 0.59 -3.59 15.62
CA ALA A 86 1.55 -3.10 16.60
C ALA A 86 0.85 -2.40 17.78
N THR A 87 -0.14 -1.54 17.49
CA THR A 87 -0.93 -0.86 18.52
C THR A 87 -1.73 -1.86 19.38
N ILE A 88 -2.36 -2.87 18.77
CA ILE A 88 -3.04 -3.96 19.47
C ILE A 88 -2.07 -4.66 20.45
N ILE A 89 -0.89 -5.05 19.97
CA ILE A 89 0.13 -5.71 20.79
C ILE A 89 0.55 -4.82 21.96
N THR A 90 0.74 -3.52 21.74
CA THR A 90 1.08 -2.57 22.82
C THR A 90 -0.02 -2.53 23.89
N ILE A 91 -1.29 -2.41 23.51
CA ILE A 91 -2.42 -2.42 24.44
C ILE A 91 -2.43 -3.72 25.24
N LEU A 92 -2.31 -4.87 24.58
CA LEU A 92 -2.32 -6.18 25.25
C LEU A 92 -1.13 -6.36 26.20
N SER A 93 0.04 -5.83 25.85
CA SER A 93 1.27 -5.90 26.68
C SER A 93 1.17 -5.04 27.95
N THR A 94 0.34 -4.01 27.96
CA THR A 94 0.13 -3.12 29.12
C THR A 94 -0.92 -3.64 30.09
N GLU A 95 -1.68 -4.68 29.72
CA GLU A 95 -2.72 -5.26 30.56
C GLU A 95 -2.23 -6.52 31.29
N PRO A 96 -1.99 -6.44 32.61
CA PRO A 96 -1.48 -7.58 33.40
C PRO A 96 -2.44 -8.76 33.44
N THR A 97 -3.72 -8.52 33.23
CA THR A 97 -4.78 -9.56 33.25
C THR A 97 -4.89 -10.32 31.95
N TYR A 98 -4.18 -9.88 30.90
CA TYR A 98 -4.17 -10.56 29.61
C TYR A 98 -3.21 -11.74 29.60
N LEU A 99 -3.71 -12.91 29.95
CA LEU A 99 -2.94 -14.18 30.05
C LEU A 99 -3.65 -15.29 29.27
N PRO A 100 -3.67 -15.22 27.91
CA PRO A 100 -4.36 -16.22 27.10
C PRO A 100 -3.64 -17.56 27.15
N ASN A 101 -4.42 -18.65 27.17
CA ASN A 101 -3.92 -20.03 27.08
C ASN A 101 -3.49 -20.38 25.65
N GLU A 102 -4.20 -19.85 24.65
CA GLU A 102 -3.97 -20.10 23.25
C GLU A 102 -2.65 -19.50 22.78
N ASN A 103 -1.80 -20.33 22.16
CA ASN A 103 -0.49 -19.89 21.74
C ASN A 103 -0.50 -18.76 20.69
N ASP A 104 -1.49 -18.75 19.81
CA ASP A 104 -1.64 -17.75 18.76
C ASP A 104 -2.10 -16.37 19.27
N LEU A 105 -2.64 -16.31 20.50
CA LEU A 105 -3.04 -15.06 21.15
C LEU A 105 -1.96 -14.51 22.09
N LYS A 106 -0.90 -15.26 22.40
CA LYS A 106 0.18 -14.80 23.28
C LYS A 106 0.96 -13.65 22.65
N VAL A 107 1.31 -12.64 23.45
CA VAL A 107 2.05 -11.45 23.03
C VAL A 107 3.35 -11.81 22.31
N ALA A 108 4.08 -12.85 22.76
CA ALA A 108 5.30 -13.32 22.10
C ALA A 108 5.04 -13.79 20.65
N THR A 109 3.99 -14.57 20.44
CA THR A 109 3.58 -15.05 19.09
C THR A 109 3.12 -13.91 18.21
N LEU A 110 2.39 -12.94 18.79
CA LEU A 110 1.94 -11.74 18.07
C LEU A 110 3.12 -10.86 17.63
N ASN A 111 4.17 -10.73 18.42
CA ASN A 111 5.40 -10.03 18.04
C ASN A 111 6.12 -10.74 16.87
N THR A 112 6.15 -12.08 16.89
CA THR A 112 6.70 -12.86 15.78
C THR A 112 5.86 -12.63 14.51
N LEU A 113 4.53 -12.66 14.62
CA LEU A 113 3.63 -12.33 13.51
C LEU A 113 3.89 -10.91 12.98
N LEU A 114 3.98 -9.90 13.85
CA LEU A 114 4.25 -8.52 13.47
C LEU A 114 5.56 -8.40 12.68
N THR A 115 6.62 -9.08 13.12
CA THR A 115 7.91 -9.13 12.43
C THR A 115 7.76 -9.75 11.04
N ASN A 116 7.03 -10.85 10.92
CA ASN A 116 6.76 -11.50 9.63
C ASN A 116 5.95 -10.58 8.68
N LEU A 117 4.92 -9.89 9.18
CA LEU A 117 4.14 -8.92 8.40
C LEU A 117 5.02 -7.77 7.88
N LYS A 118 5.90 -7.21 8.73
CA LYS A 118 6.87 -6.17 8.35
C LYS A 118 7.82 -6.67 7.26
N ASN A 119 8.44 -7.83 7.46
CA ASN A 119 9.42 -8.40 6.54
C ASN A 119 8.81 -8.70 5.17
N THR A 120 7.63 -9.31 5.13
CA THR A 120 6.94 -9.63 3.87
C THR A 120 6.49 -8.37 3.13
N ASN A 121 6.04 -7.34 3.85
CA ASN A 121 5.67 -6.06 3.23
C ASN A 121 6.90 -5.34 2.67
N THR A 122 7.98 -5.24 3.44
CA THR A 122 9.26 -4.64 3.01
C THR A 122 9.85 -5.39 1.81
N GLY A 123 9.78 -6.72 1.81
CA GLY A 123 10.24 -7.54 0.68
C GLY A 123 9.54 -7.19 -0.63
N VAL A 124 8.22 -6.96 -0.60
CA VAL A 124 7.47 -6.54 -1.81
C VAL A 124 7.84 -5.13 -2.23
N ILE A 125 8.00 -4.19 -1.28
CA ILE A 125 8.42 -2.81 -1.59
C ILE A 125 9.80 -2.81 -2.26
N ASN A 126 10.76 -3.55 -1.70
CA ASN A 126 12.12 -3.64 -2.23
C ASN A 126 12.13 -4.26 -3.64
N ALA A 127 11.37 -5.34 -3.86
CA ALA A 127 11.24 -5.97 -5.17
C ALA A 127 10.65 -4.99 -6.21
N TYR A 128 9.63 -4.23 -5.83
CA TYR A 128 9.04 -3.21 -6.70
C TYR A 128 10.03 -2.10 -7.05
N THR A 129 10.78 -1.62 -6.06
CA THR A 129 11.85 -0.61 -6.26
C THR A 129 12.92 -1.13 -7.20
N THR A 130 13.36 -2.38 -7.04
CA THR A 130 14.35 -3.02 -7.92
C THR A 130 13.86 -3.09 -9.36
N VAL A 131 12.62 -3.51 -9.58
CA VAL A 131 12.01 -3.55 -10.93
C VAL A 131 11.91 -2.14 -11.52
N SER A 132 11.52 -1.15 -10.73
CA SER A 132 11.44 0.24 -11.17
C SER A 132 12.80 0.78 -11.60
N ASN A 133 13.84 0.57 -10.78
CA ASN A 133 15.21 1.00 -11.10
C ASN A 133 15.75 0.30 -12.36
N SER A 134 15.47 -1.00 -12.52
CA SER A 134 15.86 -1.74 -13.72
C SER A 134 15.17 -1.20 -14.98
N ARG A 135 13.90 -0.79 -14.88
CA ARG A 135 13.19 -0.15 -16.00
C ARG A 135 13.81 1.21 -16.35
N ILE A 136 14.14 2.03 -15.36
CA ILE A 136 14.80 3.32 -15.56
C ILE A 136 16.16 3.12 -16.25
N ALA A 137 16.98 2.16 -15.79
CA ALA A 137 18.28 1.86 -16.40
C ALA A 137 18.14 1.38 -17.85
N ARG A 138 17.16 0.50 -18.12
CA ARG A 138 16.82 0.08 -19.49
C ARG A 138 16.46 1.27 -20.37
N ASP A 139 15.58 2.15 -19.87
CA ASP A 139 15.09 3.29 -20.63
C ASP A 139 16.21 4.31 -20.90
N GLN A 140 17.16 4.49 -19.98
CA GLN A 140 18.38 5.27 -20.21
C GLN A 140 19.24 4.66 -21.32
N SER A 141 19.46 3.35 -21.30
CA SER A 141 20.27 2.68 -22.33
C SER A 141 19.62 2.72 -23.72
N LEU A 142 18.29 2.64 -23.78
CA LEU A 142 17.56 2.59 -25.05
C LEU A 142 17.22 3.98 -25.60
N TYR A 143 16.79 4.90 -24.73
CA TYR A 143 16.10 6.13 -25.14
C TYR A 143 16.81 7.41 -24.72
N ASN A 144 18.00 7.36 -24.13
CA ASN A 144 18.77 8.56 -23.84
C ASN A 144 18.96 9.37 -25.11
N THR A 145 18.74 10.69 -25.02
CA THR A 145 18.78 11.61 -26.18
C THR A 145 20.17 11.86 -26.74
N THR A 146 21.22 11.53 -25.96
CA THR A 146 22.61 11.78 -26.36
C THR A 146 23.29 10.50 -26.84
N ASN A 147 23.16 9.39 -26.09
CA ASN A 147 23.91 8.16 -26.34
C ASN A 147 23.04 6.89 -26.27
N GLY A 148 21.72 7.04 -26.25
CA GLY A 148 20.81 5.91 -26.26
C GLY A 148 20.79 5.19 -27.61
N LEU A 149 20.48 3.87 -27.58
CA LEU A 149 20.43 3.04 -28.78
C LEU A 149 19.58 3.66 -29.90
N CYS A 150 18.41 4.19 -29.59
CA CYS A 150 17.51 4.80 -30.56
C CYS A 150 18.13 6.06 -31.20
N GLN A 151 18.85 6.86 -30.42
CA GLN A 151 19.52 8.05 -30.92
C GLN A 151 20.70 7.68 -31.83
N THR A 152 21.56 6.78 -31.36
CA THR A 152 22.71 6.27 -32.17
C THR A 152 22.23 5.66 -33.49
N ALA A 153 21.15 4.88 -33.45
CA ALA A 153 20.59 4.28 -34.68
C ALA A 153 20.07 5.35 -35.67
N LYS A 154 19.46 6.44 -35.18
CA LYS A 154 19.06 7.57 -36.05
C LYS A 154 20.25 8.27 -36.67
N GLU A 155 21.32 8.49 -35.90
CA GLU A 155 22.55 9.11 -36.35
C GLU A 155 23.26 8.25 -37.43
N ILE A 156 23.32 6.92 -37.24
CA ILE A 156 23.82 5.98 -38.23
C ILE A 156 23.01 6.10 -39.52
N LYS A 157 21.68 6.14 -39.46
CA LYS A 157 20.83 6.33 -40.66
C LYS A 157 21.15 7.63 -41.38
N MET A 158 21.34 8.72 -40.64
CA MET A 158 21.72 9.99 -41.25
C MET A 158 23.11 9.95 -41.88
N TYR A 159 24.07 9.29 -41.23
CA TYR A 159 25.40 9.12 -41.75
C TYR A 159 25.40 8.27 -43.05
N VAL A 160 24.72 7.13 -43.09
CA VAL A 160 24.59 6.33 -44.29
C VAL A 160 23.93 7.12 -45.44
N LYS A 161 22.91 7.94 -45.12
CA LYS A 161 22.29 8.82 -46.11
C LYS A 161 23.27 9.86 -46.66
N SER A 162 24.16 10.41 -45.82
CA SER A 162 25.14 11.41 -46.27
C SER A 162 26.22 10.80 -47.16
N VAL A 163 26.65 9.57 -46.86
CA VAL A 163 27.75 8.91 -47.61
C VAL A 163 27.28 8.36 -48.95
N TYR A 164 26.11 7.69 -48.95
CA TYR A 164 25.65 6.95 -50.16
C TYR A 164 24.52 7.65 -50.92
N GLY A 165 23.92 8.66 -50.34
CA GLY A 165 22.78 9.39 -50.89
C GLY A 165 21.42 8.76 -50.58
N ALA A 166 20.35 9.57 -50.66
CA ALA A 166 18.99 9.19 -50.27
C ALA A 166 18.36 8.12 -51.19
N THR A 167 18.82 7.99 -52.43
CA THR A 167 18.27 7.05 -53.41
C THR A 167 19.03 5.74 -53.47
N SER A 168 20.16 5.61 -52.75
CA SER A 168 21.04 4.46 -52.77
C SER A 168 20.38 3.18 -52.25
N PRO A 169 20.73 2.00 -52.76
CA PRO A 169 20.27 0.72 -52.22
C PRO A 169 20.60 0.54 -50.74
N GLN A 170 21.79 0.98 -50.32
CA GLN A 170 22.26 0.92 -48.92
C GLN A 170 21.34 1.72 -47.97
N TYR A 171 20.97 2.95 -48.31
CA TYR A 171 20.07 3.73 -47.51
C TYR A 171 18.65 3.18 -47.53
N LYS A 172 18.16 2.71 -48.69
CA LYS A 172 16.81 2.11 -48.80
C LYS A 172 16.62 0.91 -47.87
N GLN A 173 17.64 0.06 -47.68
CA GLN A 173 17.56 -1.10 -46.78
C GLN A 173 17.30 -0.72 -45.31
N ILE A 174 17.83 0.40 -44.85
CA ILE A 174 17.70 0.84 -43.45
C ILE A 174 16.65 1.95 -43.23
N SER A 175 16.23 2.63 -44.29
CA SER A 175 15.35 3.78 -44.20
C SER A 175 13.99 3.44 -43.54
N GLY A 176 13.43 2.26 -43.80
CA GLY A 176 12.15 1.77 -43.25
C GLY A 176 12.22 1.30 -41.81
N ILE A 177 13.41 1.16 -41.20
CA ILE A 177 13.53 0.73 -39.82
C ILE A 177 13.17 1.91 -38.91
N GLU A 178 12.09 1.80 -38.12
CA GLU A 178 11.68 2.84 -37.19
C GLU A 178 12.15 2.54 -35.77
N PHE A 179 12.78 3.53 -35.14
CA PHE A 179 13.18 3.49 -33.74
C PHE A 179 12.24 4.38 -32.93
N LYS A 180 11.28 3.75 -32.27
CA LYS A 180 10.26 4.45 -31.46
C LYS A 180 10.60 4.39 -29.97
N VAL A 181 10.43 5.50 -29.28
CA VAL A 181 10.46 5.52 -27.81
C VAL A 181 9.16 4.94 -27.30
N VAL A 182 9.20 3.81 -26.64
CA VAL A 182 8.05 3.20 -25.97
C VAL A 182 8.01 3.75 -24.55
N LYS A 183 7.03 4.62 -24.27
CA LYS A 183 6.74 5.03 -22.89
C LYS A 183 5.99 3.89 -22.21
N VAL A 184 6.57 3.35 -21.14
CA VAL A 184 5.97 2.34 -20.26
C VAL A 184 5.41 3.00 -19.00
#